data_a808048acc765db706afce0b8af548eb
#
_entry.id   a808048acc765db706afce0b8af548eb
#
_cell.length_a   1.000
_cell.length_b   1.000
_cell.length_c   1.000
_cell.angle_alpha   90.00
_cell.angle_beta   90.00
_cell.angle_gamma   90.00
#
_symmetry.space_group_name_H-M   'P 1'
#
loop_
_entity.id
_entity.type
_entity.pdbx_description
1 polymer ?
#
loop_
_entity_poly.entity_id
_entity_poly.type
_entity_poly.pdbx_seq_one_letter_code
_entity_poly.pdbx_strand_id
1 'polypeptide(L)'
;MTTQVFSRPFTQQEPISQDAIDSAIEVLKTGRLHRYNTVGDELSEASLLEQEYASFQGSKYCLACASGGYAMSVSLKAAGLKSGEKVLTNMYTLAPVPGSISNAGGEPVFIEINENLVLDLEDLSRKVKSSNARFLLISHMRGHLVDMNKLMQIVEDNNLILIEDCAHTMGAKWQDKRSGNFGLAGCFSTQ
;
A
#
# COMPACT_ATOMS: atom_id res chain seq x y z
N MET A 1 -11.83 28.90 -17.31
CA MET A 1 -11.95 27.57 -16.69
C MET A 1 -12.73 27.75 -15.40
N THR A 2 -13.92 27.18 -15.29
CA THR A 2 -14.71 27.21 -14.06
C THR A 2 -14.05 26.23 -13.08
N THR A 3 -13.49 26.73 -11.99
CA THR A 3 -12.96 25.92 -10.92
C THR A 3 -14.11 25.14 -10.30
N GLN A 4 -14.13 23.83 -10.48
CA GLN A 4 -15.13 22.99 -9.85
C GLN A 4 -14.80 22.91 -8.35
N VAL A 5 -15.62 23.54 -7.51
CA VAL A 5 -15.44 23.57 -6.06
C VAL A 5 -16.11 22.34 -5.48
N PHE A 6 -15.37 21.56 -4.66
CA PHE A 6 -15.93 20.45 -3.91
C PHE A 6 -16.90 21.00 -2.85
N SER A 7 -18.18 20.60 -2.92
CA SER A 7 -19.25 21.13 -2.08
C SER A 7 -19.86 20.12 -1.10
N ARG A 8 -19.43 18.84 -1.15
CA ARG A 8 -19.94 17.80 -0.26
C ARG A 8 -19.22 17.82 1.10
N PRO A 9 -19.88 17.43 2.19
CA PRO A 9 -19.22 17.22 3.48
C PRO A 9 -18.15 16.12 3.36
N PHE A 10 -16.96 16.33 3.90
CA PHE A 10 -15.87 15.34 3.90
C PHE A 10 -16.18 14.07 4.71
N THR A 11 -17.19 14.15 5.60
CA THR A 11 -17.62 13.03 6.43
C THR A 11 -18.77 12.22 5.83
N GLN A 12 -19.24 12.60 4.64
CA GLN A 12 -20.32 11.88 3.97
C GLN A 12 -19.79 10.65 3.27
N GLN A 13 -20.23 9.48 3.71
CA GLN A 13 -19.97 8.22 3.05
C GLN A 13 -20.82 8.07 1.79
N GLU A 14 -20.28 7.49 0.72
CA GLU A 14 -21.07 7.06 -0.41
C GLU A 14 -21.87 5.80 -0.02
N PRO A 15 -23.16 5.71 -0.39
CA PRO A 15 -23.94 4.51 -0.15
C PRO A 15 -23.32 3.29 -0.89
N ILE A 16 -23.39 2.14 -0.25
CA ILE A 16 -23.06 0.88 -0.92
C ILE A 16 -24.12 0.62 -1.99
N SER A 17 -23.73 0.22 -3.19
CA SER A 17 -24.65 -0.09 -4.28
C SER A 17 -25.55 -1.27 -3.92
N GLN A 18 -26.77 -1.29 -4.46
CA GLN A 18 -27.71 -2.40 -4.20
C GLN A 18 -27.14 -3.74 -4.65
N ASP A 19 -26.44 -3.78 -5.80
CA ASP A 19 -25.80 -5.01 -6.31
C ASP A 19 -24.75 -5.56 -5.33
N ALA A 20 -23.97 -4.68 -4.69
CA ALA A 20 -22.99 -5.11 -3.69
C ALA A 20 -23.67 -5.62 -2.40
N ILE A 21 -24.78 -5.00 -2.00
CA ILE A 21 -25.60 -5.48 -0.88
C ILE A 21 -26.18 -6.86 -1.19
N ASP A 22 -26.76 -7.04 -2.37
CA ASP A 22 -27.36 -8.31 -2.80
C ASP A 22 -26.31 -9.43 -2.88
N SER A 23 -25.13 -9.14 -3.42
CA SER A 23 -23.99 -10.08 -3.42
C SER A 23 -23.57 -10.49 -2.02
N ALA A 24 -23.47 -9.54 -1.09
CA ALA A 24 -23.14 -9.84 0.31
C ALA A 24 -24.22 -10.73 0.97
N ILE A 25 -25.50 -10.46 0.69
CA ILE A 25 -26.62 -11.26 1.19
C ILE A 25 -26.54 -12.71 0.66
N GLU A 26 -26.21 -12.91 -0.61
CA GLU A 26 -26.07 -14.24 -1.18
C GLU A 26 -24.91 -15.01 -0.52
N VAL A 27 -23.76 -14.38 -0.30
CA VAL A 27 -22.64 -14.99 0.44
C VAL A 27 -23.08 -15.42 1.85
N LEU A 28 -23.82 -14.56 2.56
CA LEU A 28 -24.34 -14.87 3.89
C LEU A 28 -25.33 -16.03 3.87
N LYS A 29 -26.24 -16.11 2.89
CA LYS A 29 -27.21 -17.20 2.72
C LYS A 29 -26.53 -18.53 2.45
N THR A 30 -25.44 -18.55 1.67
CA THR A 30 -24.71 -19.79 1.38
C THR A 30 -23.87 -20.25 2.58
N GLY A 31 -23.54 -19.37 3.52
CA GLY A 31 -22.64 -19.63 4.64
C GLY A 31 -21.17 -19.84 4.23
N ARG A 32 -20.81 -19.58 2.99
CA ARG A 32 -19.46 -19.78 2.44
C ARG A 32 -18.55 -18.57 2.75
N LEU A 33 -18.27 -18.38 4.03
CA LEU A 33 -17.56 -17.20 4.52
C LEU A 33 -16.02 -17.33 4.44
N HIS A 34 -15.50 -18.49 4.11
CA HIS A 34 -14.06 -18.73 3.98
C HIS A 34 -13.67 -18.88 2.51
N ARG A 35 -12.51 -18.32 2.15
CA ARG A 35 -12.03 -18.35 0.76
C ARG A 35 -11.84 -19.76 0.15
N TYR A 36 -11.76 -20.78 0.98
CA TYR A 36 -11.64 -22.18 0.57
C TYR A 36 -12.98 -22.94 0.56
N ASN A 37 -14.10 -22.28 0.91
CA ASN A 37 -15.42 -22.88 0.89
C ASN A 37 -16.09 -22.73 -0.49
N THR A 38 -15.47 -23.31 -1.50
CA THR A 38 -15.97 -23.30 -2.88
C THR A 38 -16.43 -24.70 -3.31
N VAL A 39 -17.28 -24.77 -4.33
CA VAL A 39 -17.77 -26.03 -4.89
C VAL A 39 -17.31 -26.14 -6.34
N GLY A 40 -16.69 -27.28 -6.66
CA GLY A 40 -16.13 -27.47 -8.00
C GLY A 40 -15.07 -26.42 -8.36
N ASP A 41 -15.21 -25.83 -9.54
CA ASP A 41 -14.29 -24.83 -10.07
C ASP A 41 -14.68 -23.38 -9.74
N GLU A 42 -15.63 -23.17 -8.82
CA GLU A 42 -16.03 -21.84 -8.38
C GLU A 42 -14.87 -21.11 -7.69
N LEU A 43 -14.74 -19.82 -7.98
CA LEU A 43 -13.84 -18.93 -7.24
C LEU A 43 -14.58 -18.30 -6.06
N SER A 44 -13.88 -18.14 -4.93
CA SER A 44 -14.42 -17.36 -3.83
C SER A 44 -14.43 -15.87 -4.18
N GLU A 45 -15.29 -15.08 -3.52
CA GLU A 45 -15.35 -13.62 -3.69
C GLU A 45 -13.99 -12.95 -3.45
N ALA A 46 -13.22 -13.45 -2.48
CA ALA A 46 -11.85 -12.98 -2.23
C ALA A 46 -10.92 -13.26 -3.43
N SER A 47 -11.06 -14.44 -4.06
CA SER A 47 -10.24 -14.80 -5.24
C SER A 47 -10.63 -13.99 -6.47
N LEU A 48 -11.93 -13.69 -6.65
CA LEU A 48 -12.42 -12.80 -7.71
C LEU A 48 -11.87 -11.39 -7.52
N LEU A 49 -11.97 -10.83 -6.32
CA LEU A 49 -11.39 -9.53 -5.98
C LEU A 49 -9.89 -9.48 -6.30
N GLU A 50 -9.14 -10.51 -5.92
CA GLU A 50 -7.69 -10.58 -6.17
C GLU A 50 -7.38 -10.54 -7.67
N GLN A 51 -8.13 -11.25 -8.50
CA GLN A 51 -7.95 -11.25 -9.96
C GLN A 51 -8.32 -9.90 -10.58
N GLU A 52 -9.47 -9.35 -10.22
CA GLU A 52 -9.93 -8.07 -10.73
C GLU A 52 -9.01 -6.93 -10.32
N TYR A 53 -8.59 -6.91 -9.05
CA TYR A 53 -7.70 -5.87 -8.56
C TYR A 53 -6.30 -5.99 -9.16
N ALA A 54 -5.75 -7.20 -9.33
CA ALA A 54 -4.49 -7.41 -10.03
C ALA A 54 -4.56 -6.85 -11.46
N SER A 55 -5.64 -7.14 -12.18
CA SER A 55 -5.89 -6.61 -13.53
C SER A 55 -6.01 -5.09 -13.54
N PHE A 56 -6.81 -4.51 -12.63
CA PHE A 56 -6.94 -3.06 -12.48
C PHE A 56 -5.60 -2.39 -12.19
N GLN A 57 -4.84 -2.94 -11.28
CA GLN A 57 -3.55 -2.39 -10.86
C GLN A 57 -2.46 -2.58 -11.92
N GLY A 58 -2.60 -3.58 -12.78
CA GLY A 58 -1.57 -4.00 -13.74
C GLY A 58 -0.44 -4.78 -13.06
N SER A 59 -0.73 -5.44 -11.93
CA SER A 59 0.18 -6.31 -11.22
C SER A 59 -0.05 -7.78 -11.62
N LYS A 60 0.98 -8.62 -11.43
CA LYS A 60 0.85 -10.06 -11.74
C LYS A 60 -0.01 -10.79 -10.70
N TYR A 61 0.05 -10.36 -9.45
CA TYR A 61 -0.64 -10.98 -8.33
C TYR A 61 -1.24 -9.92 -7.41
N CYS A 62 -2.33 -10.30 -6.76
CA CYS A 62 -2.91 -9.58 -5.64
C CYS A 62 -3.29 -10.59 -4.55
N LEU A 63 -3.17 -10.19 -3.29
CA LEU A 63 -3.61 -10.97 -2.14
C LEU A 63 -4.50 -10.10 -1.25
N ALA A 64 -5.74 -10.52 -1.04
CA ALA A 64 -6.64 -9.89 -0.10
C ALA A 64 -6.24 -10.21 1.34
N CYS A 65 -6.02 -9.16 2.14
CA CYS A 65 -5.58 -9.24 3.52
C CYS A 65 -6.59 -8.60 4.47
N ALA A 66 -6.48 -8.88 5.76
CA ALA A 66 -7.40 -8.35 6.78
C ALA A 66 -7.26 -6.84 7.01
N SER A 67 -6.10 -6.24 6.69
CA SER A 67 -5.85 -4.79 6.83
C SER A 67 -4.60 -4.37 6.07
N GLY A 68 -4.48 -3.06 5.77
CA GLY A 68 -3.27 -2.49 5.16
C GLY A 68 -2.03 -2.67 6.03
N GLY A 69 -2.14 -2.52 7.35
CA GLY A 69 -1.03 -2.78 8.28
C GLY A 69 -0.54 -4.23 8.23
N TYR A 70 -1.46 -5.19 8.13
CA TYR A 70 -1.11 -6.60 7.94
C TYR A 70 -0.44 -6.82 6.58
N ALA A 71 -0.98 -6.24 5.51
CA ALA A 71 -0.41 -6.33 4.17
C ALA A 71 1.06 -5.84 4.13
N MET A 72 1.35 -4.68 4.72
CA MET A 72 2.71 -4.14 4.84
C MET A 72 3.64 -5.08 5.63
N SER A 73 3.19 -5.57 6.77
CA SER A 73 3.98 -6.49 7.62
C SER A 73 4.31 -7.80 6.89
N VAL A 74 3.32 -8.38 6.19
CA VAL A 74 3.52 -9.61 5.40
C VAL A 74 4.45 -9.36 4.21
N SER A 75 4.32 -8.22 3.53
CA SER A 75 5.19 -7.84 2.41
C SER A 75 6.65 -7.72 2.84
N LEU A 76 6.91 -7.09 3.98
CA LEU A 76 8.27 -7.00 4.56
C LEU A 76 8.84 -8.39 4.88
N LYS A 77 8.05 -9.25 5.52
CA LYS A 77 8.48 -10.64 5.83
C LYS A 77 8.72 -11.45 4.56
N ALA A 78 7.83 -11.38 3.59
CA ALA A 78 7.97 -12.07 2.31
C ALA A 78 9.19 -11.57 1.50
N ALA A 79 9.51 -10.29 1.61
CA ALA A 79 10.72 -9.70 1.03
C ALA A 79 12.02 -10.10 1.76
N GLY A 80 11.91 -10.85 2.86
CA GLY A 80 13.04 -11.42 3.58
C GLY A 80 13.60 -10.54 4.70
N LEU A 81 12.79 -9.63 5.26
CA LEU A 81 13.16 -8.85 6.45
C LEU A 81 13.48 -9.80 7.62
N LYS A 82 14.63 -9.61 8.23
CA LYS A 82 15.06 -10.33 9.44
C LYS A 82 14.79 -9.51 10.70
N SER A 83 14.69 -10.19 11.84
CA SER A 83 14.53 -9.53 13.13
C SER A 83 15.68 -8.56 13.41
N GLY A 84 15.34 -7.34 13.82
CA GLY A 84 16.28 -6.26 14.12
C GLY A 84 16.84 -5.53 12.89
N GLU A 85 16.48 -5.93 11.65
CA GLU A 85 16.89 -5.16 10.47
C GLU A 85 16.16 -3.82 10.41
N LYS A 86 16.88 -2.80 9.98
CA LYS A 86 16.36 -1.45 9.83
C LYS A 86 15.54 -1.31 8.55
N VAL A 87 14.41 -0.61 8.66
CA VAL A 87 13.51 -0.28 7.55
C VAL A 87 13.32 1.24 7.53
N LEU A 88 13.73 1.86 6.44
CA LEU A 88 13.53 3.29 6.20
C LEU A 88 12.05 3.56 5.96
N THR A 89 11.52 4.63 6.54
CA THR A 89 10.12 5.05 6.32
C THR A 89 9.97 6.54 6.58
N ASN A 90 9.03 7.18 5.90
CA ASN A 90 8.79 8.61 6.13
C ASN A 90 8.08 8.87 7.47
N MET A 91 8.44 9.98 8.10
CA MET A 91 7.98 10.34 9.45
C MET A 91 6.52 10.85 9.42
N TYR A 92 6.08 11.49 8.34
CA TYR A 92 4.69 11.89 8.16
C TYR A 92 3.89 10.73 7.58
N THR A 93 3.28 9.97 8.49
CA THR A 93 2.47 8.79 8.16
C THR A 93 1.54 8.42 9.31
N LEU A 94 0.70 7.41 9.12
CA LEU A 94 -0.15 6.85 10.17
C LEU A 94 0.62 5.79 11.00
N ALA A 95 0.26 5.65 12.27
CA ALA A 95 0.86 4.69 13.18
C ALA A 95 0.93 3.23 12.66
N PRO A 96 -0.02 2.72 11.86
CA PRO A 96 0.10 1.39 11.26
C PRO A 96 1.34 1.19 10.40
N VAL A 97 1.93 2.23 9.80
CA VAL A 97 3.11 2.09 8.94
C VAL A 97 4.36 1.70 9.75
N PRO A 98 4.85 2.49 10.72
CA PRO A 98 5.95 2.04 11.57
C PRO A 98 5.56 0.83 12.43
N GLY A 99 4.29 0.70 12.82
CA GLY A 99 3.77 -0.47 13.53
C GLY A 99 3.90 -1.76 12.71
N SER A 100 3.69 -1.71 11.40
CA SER A 100 3.86 -2.87 10.52
C SER A 100 5.32 -3.31 10.41
N ILE A 101 6.26 -2.37 10.45
CA ILE A 101 7.70 -2.65 10.50
C ILE A 101 8.04 -3.41 11.79
N SER A 102 7.60 -2.89 12.94
CA SER A 102 7.82 -3.53 14.23
C SER A 102 7.16 -4.92 14.31
N ASN A 103 5.93 -5.06 13.80
CA ASN A 103 5.24 -6.36 13.73
C ASN A 103 5.93 -7.36 12.79
N ALA A 104 6.64 -6.87 11.79
CA ALA A 104 7.46 -7.73 10.93
C ALA A 104 8.78 -8.15 11.61
N GLY A 105 9.14 -7.53 12.73
CA GLY A 105 10.38 -7.77 13.47
C GLY A 105 11.49 -6.78 13.13
N GLY A 106 11.21 -5.76 12.30
CA GLY A 106 12.17 -4.73 11.92
C GLY A 106 12.19 -3.53 12.87
N GLU A 107 13.15 -2.65 12.66
CA GLU A 107 13.33 -1.39 13.38
C GLU A 107 13.08 -0.21 12.43
N PRO A 108 12.08 0.67 12.66
CA PRO A 108 11.84 1.80 11.79
C PRO A 108 12.94 2.86 11.93
N VAL A 109 13.43 3.33 10.80
CA VAL A 109 14.33 4.50 10.69
C VAL A 109 13.59 5.59 9.95
N PHE A 110 13.26 6.65 10.65
CA PHE A 110 12.43 7.72 10.10
C PHE A 110 13.24 8.65 9.20
N ILE A 111 12.65 8.96 8.05
CA ILE A 111 13.11 9.93 7.07
C ILE A 111 12.27 11.19 7.22
N GLU A 112 12.92 12.37 7.18
CA GLU A 112 12.21 13.64 7.21
C GLU A 112 11.27 13.79 6.00
N ILE A 113 10.38 14.76 6.12
CA ILE A 113 9.53 15.22 5.03
C ILE A 113 9.92 16.66 4.65
N ASN A 114 9.66 17.01 3.41
CA ASN A 114 9.82 18.38 2.95
C ASN A 114 8.53 19.21 3.16
N GLU A 115 8.56 20.48 2.77
CA GLU A 115 7.44 21.43 2.88
C GLU A 115 6.17 21.00 2.10
N ASN A 116 6.32 20.10 1.12
CA ASN A 116 5.21 19.53 0.35
C ASN A 116 4.61 18.27 1.01
N LEU A 117 5.02 17.95 2.24
CA LEU A 117 4.57 16.78 3.01
C LEU A 117 4.90 15.43 2.34
N VAL A 118 5.90 15.39 1.49
CA VAL A 118 6.44 14.16 0.91
C VAL A 118 7.82 13.85 1.47
N LEU A 119 8.27 12.62 1.32
CA LEU A 119 9.58 12.15 1.75
C LEU A 119 10.70 13.07 1.26
N ASP A 120 11.59 13.49 2.14
CA ASP A 120 12.81 14.23 1.80
C ASP A 120 13.85 13.28 1.20
N LEU A 121 14.10 13.41 -0.10
CA LEU A 121 15.02 12.56 -0.84
C LEU A 121 16.50 12.80 -0.47
N GLU A 122 16.85 13.99 0.02
CA GLU A 122 18.20 14.26 0.50
C GLU A 122 18.45 13.57 1.84
N ASP A 123 17.47 13.63 2.75
CA ASP A 123 17.54 12.91 4.03
C ASP A 123 17.52 11.39 3.81
N LEU A 124 16.70 10.90 2.86
CA LEU A 124 16.72 9.50 2.45
C LEU A 124 18.14 9.08 2.04
N SER A 125 18.77 9.84 1.15
CA SER A 125 20.12 9.56 0.64
C SER A 125 21.18 9.54 1.76
N ARG A 126 21.04 10.41 2.76
CA ARG A 126 21.92 10.42 3.94
C ARG A 126 21.69 9.19 4.83
N LYS A 127 20.43 8.85 5.10
CA LYS A 127 20.05 7.77 6.02
C LYS A 127 20.26 6.39 5.43
N VAL A 128 20.13 6.22 4.14
CA VAL A 128 20.54 4.97 3.45
C VAL A 128 21.99 4.63 3.78
N LYS A 129 22.91 5.60 3.64
CA LYS A 129 24.34 5.41 3.88
C LYS A 129 24.68 5.18 5.36
N SER A 130 23.97 5.83 6.28
CA SER A 130 24.27 5.81 7.72
C SER A 130 23.57 4.67 8.46
N SER A 131 22.44 4.17 7.96
CA SER A 131 21.64 3.17 8.67
C SER A 131 21.97 1.72 8.30
N ASN A 132 22.59 1.49 7.15
CA ASN A 132 22.77 0.17 6.54
C ASN A 132 21.44 -0.58 6.30
N ALA A 133 20.33 0.15 6.11
CA ALA A 133 19.03 -0.42 5.84
C ALA A 133 18.95 -0.91 4.38
N ARG A 134 18.31 -2.07 4.20
CA ARG A 134 18.05 -2.64 2.87
C ARG A 134 16.61 -2.42 2.41
N PHE A 135 15.73 -1.98 3.30
CA PHE A 135 14.30 -1.85 3.04
C PHE A 135 13.88 -0.39 3.14
N LEU A 136 13.00 0.00 2.23
CA LEU A 136 12.25 1.25 2.28
C LEU A 136 10.75 0.93 2.20
N LEU A 137 10.02 1.25 3.26
CA LEU A 137 8.56 1.27 3.26
C LEU A 137 8.13 2.72 3.17
N ILE A 138 7.78 3.18 1.96
CA ILE A 138 7.28 4.54 1.74
C ILE A 138 5.76 4.58 1.92
N SER A 139 5.26 5.59 2.65
CA SER A 139 3.82 5.87 2.72
C SER A 139 3.49 7.10 1.87
N HIS A 140 2.61 6.92 0.89
CA HIS A 140 2.07 8.01 0.04
C HIS A 140 0.95 8.74 0.77
N MET A 141 1.32 9.34 1.91
CA MET A 141 0.37 9.93 2.85
C MET A 141 -0.47 11.02 2.20
N ARG A 142 -1.79 10.96 2.43
CA ARG A 142 -2.79 11.90 1.88
C ARG A 142 -2.79 12.01 0.35
N GLY A 143 -2.29 11.00 -0.35
CA GLY A 143 -2.26 10.98 -1.81
C GLY A 143 -1.09 11.74 -2.45
N HIS A 144 -0.14 12.22 -1.64
CA HIS A 144 1.05 12.91 -2.12
C HIS A 144 2.12 11.91 -2.56
N LEU A 145 2.43 11.91 -3.83
CA LEU A 145 3.57 11.17 -4.39
C LEU A 145 4.81 12.07 -4.39
N VAL A 146 5.92 11.54 -3.92
CA VAL A 146 7.23 12.16 -4.11
C VAL A 146 7.63 12.06 -5.59
N ASP A 147 8.67 12.78 -6.02
CA ASP A 147 9.28 12.56 -7.34
C ASP A 147 9.75 11.09 -7.45
N MET A 148 8.89 10.25 -8.04
CA MET A 148 9.13 8.81 -8.12
C MET A 148 10.33 8.47 -9.02
N ASN A 149 10.68 9.32 -9.99
CA ASN A 149 11.85 9.08 -10.82
C ASN A 149 13.13 9.21 -9.99
N LYS A 150 13.23 10.27 -9.18
CA LYS A 150 14.37 10.48 -8.28
C LYS A 150 14.40 9.45 -7.15
N LEU A 151 13.24 9.08 -6.61
CA LEU A 151 13.15 8.03 -5.61
C LEU A 151 13.71 6.70 -6.15
N MET A 152 13.25 6.29 -7.34
CA MET A 152 13.69 5.03 -7.94
C MET A 152 15.18 5.03 -8.26
N GLN A 153 15.75 6.16 -8.65
CA GLN A 153 17.21 6.26 -8.81
C GLN A 153 17.95 5.97 -7.49
N ILE A 154 17.47 6.52 -6.36
CA ILE A 154 18.07 6.25 -5.04
C ILE A 154 17.89 4.77 -4.66
N VAL A 155 16.70 4.21 -4.93
CA VAL A 155 16.39 2.79 -4.67
C VAL A 155 17.35 1.87 -5.44
N GLU A 156 17.55 2.13 -6.72
CA GLU A 156 18.41 1.33 -7.61
C GLU A 156 19.89 1.47 -7.25
N ASP A 157 20.36 2.71 -7.06
CA ASP A 157 21.77 2.98 -6.73
C ASP A 157 22.20 2.35 -5.40
N ASN A 158 21.26 2.12 -4.49
CA ASN A 158 21.55 1.56 -3.17
C ASN A 158 20.99 0.14 -2.97
N ASN A 159 20.45 -0.50 -4.01
CA ASN A 159 19.83 -1.82 -3.96
C ASN A 159 18.78 -1.96 -2.86
N LEU A 160 17.94 -0.94 -2.66
CA LEU A 160 16.88 -0.97 -1.66
C LEU A 160 15.71 -1.83 -2.16
N ILE A 161 15.09 -2.54 -1.24
CA ILE A 161 13.81 -3.21 -1.47
C ILE A 161 12.71 -2.23 -1.10
N LEU A 162 12.03 -1.70 -2.11
CA LEU A 162 10.93 -0.75 -1.93
C LEU A 162 9.61 -1.50 -1.77
N ILE A 163 8.84 -1.10 -0.73
CA ILE A 163 7.44 -1.45 -0.52
C ILE A 163 6.66 -0.14 -0.41
N GLU A 164 5.50 -0.07 -1.05
CA GLU A 164 4.70 1.15 -1.11
C GLU A 164 3.42 0.98 -0.28
N ASP A 165 3.20 1.86 0.70
CA ASP A 165 1.90 2.05 1.34
C ASP A 165 1.07 3.00 0.47
N CYS A 166 0.11 2.43 -0.22
CA CYS A 166 -0.79 3.08 -1.18
C CYS A 166 -2.22 3.24 -0.63
N ALA A 167 -2.40 3.23 0.69
CA ALA A 167 -3.74 3.36 1.29
C ALA A 167 -4.49 4.63 0.84
N HIS A 168 -3.77 5.70 0.52
CA HIS A 168 -4.35 6.96 0.03
C HIS A 168 -4.13 7.21 -1.47
N THR A 169 -3.60 6.26 -2.21
CA THR A 169 -3.24 6.44 -3.64
C THR A 169 -3.80 5.37 -4.57
N MET A 170 -4.91 4.72 -4.16
CA MET A 170 -5.59 3.76 -5.03
C MET A 170 -5.95 4.43 -6.37
N GLY A 171 -5.44 3.89 -7.47
CA GLY A 171 -5.65 4.43 -8.83
C GLY A 171 -4.80 5.65 -9.20
N ALA A 172 -4.08 6.27 -8.26
CA ALA A 172 -3.16 7.37 -8.56
C ALA A 172 -1.99 6.90 -9.45
N LYS A 173 -1.45 7.84 -10.21
CA LYS A 173 -0.34 7.58 -11.12
C LYS A 173 0.75 8.64 -10.97
N TRP A 174 1.98 8.22 -11.15
CA TRP A 174 3.10 9.07 -11.48
C TRP A 174 3.43 8.86 -12.96
N GLN A 175 3.19 9.88 -13.77
CA GLN A 175 3.17 9.73 -15.22
C GLN A 175 2.17 8.62 -15.64
N ASP A 176 2.60 7.61 -16.35
CA ASP A 176 1.74 6.51 -16.82
C ASP A 176 1.73 5.29 -15.88
N LYS A 177 2.59 5.27 -14.83
CA LYS A 177 2.73 4.16 -13.92
C LYS A 177 1.91 4.36 -12.65
N ARG A 178 1.08 3.38 -12.29
CA ARG A 178 0.28 3.44 -11.05
C ARG A 178 1.16 3.37 -9.81
N SER A 179 0.79 4.10 -8.76
CA SER A 179 1.35 3.92 -7.42
C SER A 179 1.17 2.46 -6.98
N GLY A 180 2.12 1.94 -6.24
CA GLY A 180 2.16 0.53 -5.84
C GLY A 180 2.83 -0.41 -6.85
N ASN A 181 3.24 0.10 -8.01
CA ASN A 181 3.97 -0.68 -9.02
C ASN A 181 5.44 -0.27 -9.17
N PHE A 182 5.93 0.64 -8.34
CA PHE A 182 7.35 1.07 -8.39
C PHE A 182 8.25 0.12 -7.62
N GLY A 183 7.78 -0.38 -6.48
CA GLY A 183 8.50 -1.29 -5.62
C GLY A 183 8.19 -2.77 -5.86
N LEU A 184 8.69 -3.60 -4.95
CA LEU A 184 8.44 -5.05 -4.94
C LEU A 184 6.97 -5.37 -4.65
N ALA A 185 6.31 -4.58 -3.80
CA ALA A 185 4.90 -4.74 -3.45
C ALA A 185 4.26 -3.38 -3.17
N GLY A 186 2.99 -3.23 -3.58
CA GLY A 186 2.10 -2.14 -3.18
C GLY A 186 1.04 -2.66 -2.21
N CYS A 187 0.83 -1.95 -1.09
CA CYS A 187 -0.16 -2.26 -0.08
C CYS A 187 -1.27 -1.23 -0.13
N PHE A 188 -2.51 -1.68 -0.30
CA PHE A 188 -3.67 -0.82 -0.48
C PHE A 188 -4.67 -1.00 0.66
N SER A 189 -5.60 -0.06 0.79
CA SER A 189 -6.73 -0.14 1.72
C SER A 189 -8.02 0.22 1.00
N THR A 190 -9.08 -0.49 1.33
CA THR A 190 -10.44 -0.19 0.86
C THR A 190 -11.27 0.57 1.91
N GLN A 191 -10.65 1.00 2.99
CA GLN A 191 -11.26 1.77 4.06
C GLN A 191 -11.44 3.22 3.67
#